data_f1751b9de6bad26d0d2d7280570e4c30
#
_entry.id   f1751b9de6bad26d0d2d7280570e4c30
#
_cell.length_a   1.000
_cell.length_b   1.000
_cell.length_c   1.000
_cell.angle_alpha   90.00
_cell.angle_beta   90.00
_cell.angle_gamma   90.00
#
_symmetry.space_group_name_H-M   'P 1'
#
loop_
_entity.id
_entity.type
_entity.pdbx_description
1 polymer ?
#
loop_
_entity_poly.entity_id
_entity_poly.type
_entity_poly.pdbx_seq_one_letter_code
_entity_poly.pdbx_strand_id
1 'polypeptide(L)'
;MANGSEPWLIPDPSKLDEFNVEFAKEIKNEKFLPYKRDKKTLARNWAIPGTVGLEHRIGGLEKQDVTGNVNYDSDNHEKMVEIRAQKVANIANELPKTKIFGEKNGDVLILSWGSSHGACRAATESLLSEKLKVGHVSINWISPLPNDLGKILKNYKKVLIPEVNTGQFRQIIRAEFLIDAIGLNEVQGKPLGSSKIEEKVKDLING
;
A
#
# COMPACT_ATOMS: atom_id res chain seq x y z
N MET A 1 12.36 -5.58 -16.70
CA MET A 1 13.45 -4.64 -16.51
C MET A 1 13.65 -4.44 -15.03
N ALA A 2 14.87 -4.60 -14.52
CA ALA A 2 15.13 -4.36 -13.12
C ALA A 2 14.77 -2.93 -12.74
N ASN A 3 14.40 -2.69 -11.50
CA ASN A 3 14.14 -1.37 -10.98
C ASN A 3 15.43 -0.53 -11.11
N GLY A 4 15.47 0.35 -12.08
CA GLY A 4 16.66 1.16 -12.40
C GLY A 4 16.74 2.49 -11.66
N SER A 5 15.78 2.80 -10.76
CA SER A 5 15.71 4.11 -10.11
C SER A 5 16.46 4.19 -8.78
N GLU A 6 16.85 3.06 -8.19
CA GLU A 6 17.63 3.03 -6.95
C GLU A 6 18.68 1.92 -6.99
N PRO A 7 19.89 2.15 -6.40
CA PRO A 7 20.85 1.07 -6.23
C PRO A 7 20.29 0.03 -5.26
N TRP A 8 20.62 -1.24 -5.50
CA TRP A 8 20.28 -2.31 -4.59
C TRP A 8 21.07 -2.14 -3.30
N LEU A 9 20.33 -1.99 -2.21
CA LEU A 9 20.90 -2.02 -0.87
C LEU A 9 20.90 -3.46 -0.39
N ILE A 10 22.10 -4.02 -0.17
CA ILE A 10 22.22 -5.35 0.43
C ILE A 10 22.06 -5.16 1.95
N PRO A 11 20.98 -5.67 2.56
CA PRO A 11 20.78 -5.53 3.99
C PRO A 11 21.82 -6.34 4.76
N ASP A 12 22.16 -5.86 5.95
CA ASP A 12 22.95 -6.62 6.92
C ASP A 12 22.03 -7.72 7.52
N PRO A 13 22.32 -9.02 7.29
CA PRO A 13 21.46 -10.10 7.77
C PRO A 13 21.26 -10.09 9.29
N SER A 14 22.22 -9.54 10.06
CA SER A 14 22.12 -9.46 11.52
C SER A 14 21.11 -8.39 12.01
N LYS A 15 20.63 -7.54 11.10
CA LYS A 15 19.68 -6.45 11.38
C LYS A 15 18.31 -6.69 10.75
N LEU A 16 18.11 -7.86 10.14
CA LEU A 16 16.79 -8.23 9.61
C LEU A 16 15.86 -8.56 10.78
N ASP A 17 14.61 -8.10 10.68
CA ASP A 17 13.59 -8.42 11.65
C ASP A 17 13.30 -9.94 11.65
N GLU A 18 13.24 -10.53 12.85
CA GLU A 18 12.78 -11.89 13.01
C GLU A 18 11.25 -11.93 12.96
N PHE A 19 10.71 -12.70 12.04
CA PHE A 19 9.26 -12.91 11.93
C PHE A 19 8.84 -14.07 12.81
N ASN A 20 8.31 -13.76 13.98
CA ASN A 20 7.70 -14.74 14.86
C ASN A 20 6.27 -15.06 14.40
N VAL A 21 6.08 -16.24 13.81
CA VAL A 21 4.76 -16.76 13.45
C VAL A 21 4.23 -17.63 14.58
N GLU A 22 3.12 -17.21 15.17
CA GLU A 22 2.41 -18.02 16.16
C GLU A 22 1.56 -19.08 15.46
N PHE A 23 1.87 -20.35 15.74
CA PHE A 23 1.09 -21.47 15.26
C PHE A 23 0.07 -21.93 16.32
N ALA A 24 -1.05 -22.45 15.86
CA ALA A 24 -2.00 -23.15 16.72
C ALA A 24 -1.33 -24.36 17.37
N LYS A 25 -1.53 -24.53 18.66
CA LYS A 25 -1.00 -25.67 19.43
C LYS A 25 -1.98 -26.85 19.35
N GLU A 26 -1.44 -28.06 19.56
CA GLU A 26 -2.22 -29.29 19.67
C GLU A 26 -3.42 -29.08 20.63
N ILE A 27 -4.60 -29.54 20.21
CA ILE A 27 -5.82 -29.47 20.99
C ILE A 27 -6.29 -30.90 21.34
N LYS A 28 -6.38 -31.21 22.61
CA LYS A 28 -6.73 -32.58 23.05
C LYS A 28 -8.21 -32.79 23.35
N ASN A 29 -8.94 -31.78 23.81
CA ASN A 29 -10.29 -31.91 24.32
C ASN A 29 -11.31 -30.90 23.75
N GLU A 30 -10.89 -30.08 22.79
CA GLU A 30 -11.73 -29.06 22.14
C GLU A 30 -11.68 -29.21 20.64
N LYS A 31 -12.71 -28.72 19.95
CA LYS A 31 -12.72 -28.68 18.48
C LYS A 31 -11.89 -27.52 17.98
N PHE A 32 -10.96 -27.75 17.06
CA PHE A 32 -10.26 -26.69 16.37
C PHE A 32 -11.20 -25.84 15.52
N LEU A 33 -11.07 -24.53 15.64
CA LEU A 33 -11.88 -23.55 14.92
C LEU A 33 -10.99 -22.75 13.97
N PRO A 34 -10.74 -23.24 12.76
CA PRO A 34 -9.72 -22.70 11.85
C PRO A 34 -10.03 -21.30 11.32
N TYR A 35 -11.28 -20.84 11.46
CA TYR A 35 -11.71 -19.48 11.08
C TYR A 35 -12.00 -18.57 12.29
N LYS A 36 -11.69 -19.01 13.51
CA LYS A 36 -11.63 -18.12 14.66
C LYS A 36 -10.49 -17.13 14.46
N ARG A 37 -10.81 -15.84 14.58
CA ARG A 37 -9.88 -14.75 14.28
C ARG A 37 -9.52 -13.98 15.53
N ASP A 38 -8.34 -13.39 15.51
CA ASP A 38 -8.00 -12.32 16.43
C ASP A 38 -8.94 -11.13 16.21
N LYS A 39 -9.39 -10.51 17.30
CA LYS A 39 -10.42 -9.46 17.25
C LYS A 39 -9.89 -8.14 16.63
N LYS A 40 -8.61 -7.89 16.74
CA LYS A 40 -7.98 -6.64 16.26
C LYS A 40 -7.49 -6.77 14.83
N THR A 41 -6.72 -7.80 14.56
CA THR A 41 -6.06 -7.99 13.28
C THR A 41 -6.91 -8.76 12.27
N LEU A 42 -7.93 -9.48 12.74
CA LEU A 42 -8.74 -10.45 11.98
C LEU A 42 -7.89 -11.58 11.38
N ALA A 43 -6.66 -11.76 11.85
CA ALA A 43 -5.81 -12.87 11.48
C ALA A 43 -6.31 -14.18 12.09
N ARG A 44 -6.06 -15.28 11.39
CA ARG A 44 -6.33 -16.64 11.87
C ARG A 44 -5.02 -17.29 12.32
N ASN A 45 -5.08 -18.14 13.31
CA ASN A 45 -3.93 -18.95 13.68
C ASN A 45 -3.62 -19.96 12.57
N TRP A 46 -2.35 -20.12 12.26
CA TRP A 46 -1.89 -21.11 11.30
C TRP A 46 -1.72 -22.46 11.99
N ALA A 47 -2.18 -23.52 11.31
CA ALA A 47 -1.98 -24.89 11.77
C ALA A 47 -0.84 -25.53 10.93
N ILE A 48 0.13 -26.11 11.59
CA ILE A 48 1.15 -26.90 10.91
C ILE A 48 0.49 -28.20 10.45
N PRO A 49 0.57 -28.57 9.15
CA PRO A 49 0.03 -29.84 8.68
C PRO A 49 0.56 -31.02 9.46
N GLY A 50 -0.33 -31.94 9.85
CA GLY A 50 0.01 -33.11 10.68
C GLY A 50 -0.05 -32.88 12.20
N THR A 51 -0.36 -31.68 12.68
CA THR A 51 -0.60 -31.45 14.10
C THR A 51 -1.92 -32.08 14.53
N VAL A 52 -1.85 -32.98 15.50
CA VAL A 52 -3.01 -33.74 16.01
C VAL A 52 -4.07 -32.81 16.56
N GLY A 53 -5.33 -33.03 16.17
CA GLY A 53 -6.49 -32.24 16.59
C GLY A 53 -6.69 -30.92 15.84
N LEU A 54 -5.80 -30.57 14.89
CA LEU A 54 -5.91 -29.38 14.05
C LEU A 54 -6.34 -29.71 12.61
N GLU A 55 -6.78 -30.93 12.36
CA GLU A 55 -7.28 -31.35 11.06
C GLU A 55 -8.51 -30.54 10.67
N HIS A 56 -8.48 -29.92 9.50
CA HIS A 56 -9.57 -29.12 9.00
C HIS A 56 -9.58 -29.07 7.48
N ARG A 57 -10.70 -28.70 6.91
CA ARG A 57 -10.83 -28.60 5.46
C ARG A 57 -10.05 -27.41 4.90
N ILE A 58 -9.19 -27.67 3.92
CA ILE A 58 -8.51 -26.68 3.08
C ILE A 58 -9.05 -26.85 1.66
N GLY A 59 -9.28 -25.77 0.96
CA GLY A 59 -9.75 -25.79 -0.42
C GLY A 59 -10.45 -24.49 -0.82
N GLY A 60 -10.83 -24.36 -2.09
CA GLY A 60 -11.32 -23.13 -2.68
C GLY A 60 -12.79 -22.79 -2.39
N LEU A 61 -13.56 -23.68 -1.78
CA LEU A 61 -14.96 -23.41 -1.47
C LEU A 61 -15.09 -22.42 -0.31
N GLU A 62 -16.15 -21.60 -0.31
CA GLU A 62 -16.45 -20.67 0.78
C GLU A 62 -16.60 -21.40 2.11
N LYS A 63 -16.05 -20.81 3.15
CA LYS A 63 -16.03 -21.36 4.50
C LYS A 63 -16.96 -20.60 5.42
N GLN A 64 -17.63 -21.33 6.30
CA GLN A 64 -18.37 -20.74 7.38
C GLN A 64 -17.43 -19.99 8.33
N ASP A 65 -17.86 -18.82 8.77
CA ASP A 65 -17.14 -18.09 9.82
C ASP A 65 -16.93 -18.95 11.06
N VAL A 66 -15.81 -18.79 11.73
CA VAL A 66 -15.38 -19.50 12.93
C VAL A 66 -15.10 -20.99 12.69
N THR A 67 -16.04 -21.76 12.17
CA THR A 67 -15.94 -23.23 12.08
C THR A 67 -15.09 -23.72 10.94
N GLY A 68 -15.03 -22.97 9.81
CA GLY A 68 -14.31 -23.38 8.61
C GLY A 68 -14.98 -24.49 7.80
N ASN A 69 -16.22 -24.87 8.10
CA ASN A 69 -16.99 -25.82 7.30
C ASN A 69 -17.34 -25.19 5.94
N VAL A 70 -17.56 -25.99 4.91
CA VAL A 70 -18.09 -25.50 3.64
C VAL A 70 -19.48 -24.94 3.90
N ASN A 71 -19.76 -23.76 3.36
CA ASN A 71 -21.03 -23.08 3.56
C ASN A 71 -21.44 -22.35 2.26
N TYR A 72 -22.73 -22.44 1.92
CA TYR A 72 -23.34 -21.82 0.74
C TYR A 72 -24.38 -20.76 1.12
N ASP A 73 -24.47 -20.41 2.41
CA ASP A 73 -25.37 -19.40 2.90
C ASP A 73 -24.94 -17.99 2.46
N SER A 74 -25.91 -17.19 1.97
CA SER A 74 -25.65 -15.85 1.40
C SER A 74 -25.14 -14.88 2.44
N ASP A 75 -25.68 -14.90 3.66
CA ASP A 75 -25.31 -13.97 4.73
C ASP A 75 -23.88 -14.28 5.22
N ASN A 76 -23.54 -15.59 5.28
CA ASN A 76 -22.17 -15.98 5.57
C ASN A 76 -21.20 -15.51 4.48
N HIS A 77 -21.62 -15.58 3.21
CA HIS A 77 -20.77 -15.12 2.10
C HIS A 77 -20.49 -13.62 2.22
N GLU A 78 -21.52 -12.79 2.39
CA GLU A 78 -21.38 -11.34 2.57
C GLU A 78 -20.45 -11.02 3.75
N LYS A 79 -20.73 -11.60 4.93
CA LYS A 79 -19.89 -11.47 6.12
C LYS A 79 -18.41 -11.82 5.86
N MET A 80 -18.16 -12.90 5.12
CA MET A 80 -16.80 -13.34 4.83
C MET A 80 -16.09 -12.38 3.85
N VAL A 81 -16.82 -11.75 2.92
CA VAL A 81 -16.29 -10.69 2.05
C VAL A 81 -15.90 -9.46 2.88
N GLU A 82 -16.79 -9.01 3.77
CA GLU A 82 -16.54 -7.87 4.65
C GLU A 82 -15.34 -8.10 5.57
N ILE A 83 -15.24 -9.26 6.20
CA ILE A 83 -14.12 -9.61 7.07
C ILE A 83 -12.80 -9.60 6.31
N ARG A 84 -12.75 -10.12 5.10
CA ARG A 84 -11.54 -10.09 4.25
C ARG A 84 -11.14 -8.67 3.90
N ALA A 85 -12.10 -7.84 3.51
CA ALA A 85 -11.86 -6.43 3.22
C ALA A 85 -11.35 -5.68 4.46
N GLN A 86 -12.01 -5.86 5.61
CA GLN A 86 -11.62 -5.23 6.86
C GLN A 86 -10.25 -5.69 7.36
N LYS A 87 -9.91 -6.98 7.17
CA LYS A 87 -8.57 -7.49 7.52
C LYS A 87 -7.48 -6.75 6.76
N VAL A 88 -7.67 -6.49 5.46
CA VAL A 88 -6.71 -5.73 4.65
C VAL A 88 -6.70 -4.26 5.09
N ALA A 89 -7.86 -3.65 5.30
CA ALA A 89 -7.96 -2.27 5.74
C ALA A 89 -7.27 -2.03 7.10
N ASN A 90 -7.35 -2.98 8.04
CA ASN A 90 -6.72 -2.86 9.35
C ASN A 90 -5.19 -2.74 9.30
N ILE A 91 -4.54 -3.23 8.24
CA ILE A 91 -3.09 -3.11 8.03
C ILE A 91 -2.69 -1.63 8.01
N ALA A 92 -3.54 -0.73 7.52
CA ALA A 92 -3.25 0.70 7.48
C ALA A 92 -2.93 1.29 8.87
N ASN A 93 -3.42 0.68 9.95
CA ASN A 93 -3.18 1.14 11.33
C ASN A 93 -1.75 0.81 11.83
N GLU A 94 -1.07 -0.10 11.16
CA GLU A 94 0.29 -0.54 11.49
C GLU A 94 1.36 0.05 10.56
N LEU A 95 0.92 0.74 9.50
CA LEU A 95 1.84 1.38 8.57
C LEU A 95 2.58 2.54 9.24
N PRO A 96 3.86 2.73 8.94
CA PRO A 96 4.60 3.89 9.41
C PRO A 96 4.01 5.18 8.83
N LYS A 97 4.20 6.28 9.53
CA LYS A 97 3.79 7.60 9.01
C LYS A 97 4.46 7.90 7.68
N THR A 98 3.70 8.47 6.77
CA THR A 98 4.17 8.86 5.45
C THR A 98 5.26 9.93 5.55
N LYS A 99 6.39 9.67 4.91
CA LYS A 99 7.53 10.60 4.88
C LYS A 99 7.36 11.57 3.71
N ILE A 100 7.52 12.86 3.99
CA ILE A 100 7.53 13.91 3.00
C ILE A 100 8.98 14.37 2.82
N PHE A 101 9.44 14.40 1.59
CA PHE A 101 10.69 15.03 1.21
C PHE A 101 10.41 16.42 0.64
N GLY A 102 11.14 17.43 1.09
CA GLY A 102 10.92 18.84 0.73
C GLY A 102 9.91 19.53 1.65
N GLU A 103 9.16 20.47 1.10
CA GLU A 103 8.21 21.28 1.86
C GLU A 103 7.02 20.43 2.30
N LYS A 104 6.56 20.62 3.55
CA LYS A 104 5.40 19.88 4.13
C LYS A 104 4.05 20.43 3.67
N ASN A 105 4.04 21.58 3.05
CA ASN A 105 2.91 22.26 2.41
C ASN A 105 3.45 23.12 1.27
N GLY A 106 2.62 23.39 0.27
CA GLY A 106 3.12 24.18 -0.85
C GLY A 106 2.22 24.20 -2.07
N ASP A 107 2.85 24.49 -3.20
CA ASP A 107 2.11 24.62 -4.46
C ASP A 107 1.81 23.26 -5.09
N VAL A 108 2.82 22.38 -5.14
CA VAL A 108 2.67 21.06 -5.78
C VAL A 108 3.26 19.96 -4.90
N LEU A 109 2.48 18.89 -4.66
CA LEU A 109 2.97 17.61 -4.19
C LEU A 109 3.21 16.70 -5.38
N ILE A 110 4.41 16.13 -5.47
CA ILE A 110 4.71 15.01 -6.38
C ILE A 110 4.46 13.72 -5.61
N LEU A 111 3.45 12.95 -6.01
CA LEU A 111 3.12 11.67 -5.40
C LEU A 111 3.55 10.55 -6.33
N SER A 112 4.51 9.75 -5.90
CA SER A 112 5.09 8.65 -6.68
C SER A 112 4.87 7.29 -6.01
N TRP A 113 5.06 6.24 -6.78
CA TRP A 113 5.11 4.86 -6.32
C TRP A 113 6.01 4.02 -7.23
N GLY A 114 6.56 2.93 -6.69
CA GLY A 114 7.38 2.01 -7.47
C GLY A 114 8.58 2.69 -8.16
N SER A 115 8.82 2.34 -9.41
CA SER A 115 10.01 2.77 -10.17
C SER A 115 10.06 4.25 -10.54
N SER A 116 9.00 5.01 -10.33
CA SER A 116 9.02 6.46 -10.57
C SER A 116 9.69 7.27 -9.44
N HIS A 117 9.98 6.64 -8.29
CA HIS A 117 10.56 7.27 -7.10
C HIS A 117 11.83 8.09 -7.42
N GLY A 118 12.82 7.49 -8.05
CA GLY A 118 14.12 8.14 -8.30
C GLY A 118 14.00 9.40 -9.17
N ALA A 119 13.24 9.34 -10.25
CA ALA A 119 13.01 10.49 -11.12
C ALA A 119 12.23 11.61 -10.40
N CYS A 120 11.21 11.25 -9.63
CA CYS A 120 10.43 12.19 -8.81
C CYS A 120 11.27 12.84 -7.73
N ARG A 121 12.14 12.07 -7.08
CA ARG A 121 13.07 12.56 -6.05
C ARG A 121 14.05 13.58 -6.64
N ALA A 122 14.70 13.25 -7.76
CA ALA A 122 15.65 14.13 -8.44
C ALA A 122 14.98 15.43 -8.92
N ALA A 123 13.78 15.33 -9.51
CA ALA A 123 13.02 16.51 -9.91
C ALA A 123 12.68 17.41 -8.71
N THR A 124 12.29 16.80 -7.59
CA THR A 124 11.97 17.57 -6.38
C THR A 124 13.21 18.29 -5.83
N GLU A 125 14.37 17.65 -5.80
CA GLU A 125 15.63 18.27 -5.38
C GLU A 125 16.00 19.49 -6.26
N SER A 126 15.87 19.35 -7.57
CA SER A 126 16.10 20.44 -8.53
C SER A 126 15.15 21.62 -8.26
N LEU A 127 13.83 21.36 -8.17
CA LEU A 127 12.83 22.39 -7.92
C LEU A 127 13.00 23.10 -6.57
N LEU A 128 13.42 22.39 -5.53
CA LEU A 128 13.74 22.98 -4.23
C LEU A 128 14.97 23.90 -4.29
N SER A 129 15.98 23.55 -5.11
CA SER A 129 17.15 24.42 -5.32
C SER A 129 16.78 25.75 -5.99
N GLU A 130 15.70 25.75 -6.78
CA GLU A 130 15.07 26.94 -7.36
C GLU A 130 14.12 27.67 -6.39
N LYS A 131 14.04 27.24 -5.12
CA LYS A 131 13.20 27.81 -4.06
C LYS A 131 11.67 27.68 -4.32
N LEU A 132 11.27 26.72 -5.13
CA LEU A 132 9.84 26.42 -5.34
C LEU A 132 9.29 25.63 -4.17
N LYS A 133 8.02 25.90 -3.79
CA LYS A 133 7.36 25.23 -2.66
C LYS A 133 6.74 23.90 -3.09
N VAL A 134 7.58 22.90 -3.16
CA VAL A 134 7.21 21.54 -3.61
C VAL A 134 7.57 20.50 -2.56
N GLY A 135 6.79 19.42 -2.53
CA GLY A 135 7.06 18.23 -1.74
C GLY A 135 6.98 16.96 -2.57
N HIS A 136 7.61 15.91 -2.09
CA HIS A 136 7.56 14.58 -2.69
C HIS A 136 7.20 13.53 -1.64
N VAL A 137 6.26 12.68 -1.99
CA VAL A 137 5.88 11.48 -1.24
C VAL A 137 6.02 10.27 -2.14
N SER A 138 6.71 9.24 -1.68
CA SER A 138 6.76 7.94 -2.33
C SER A 138 5.95 6.92 -1.55
N ILE A 139 4.99 6.28 -2.19
CA ILE A 139 4.10 5.30 -1.59
C ILE A 139 4.65 3.90 -1.81
N ASN A 140 4.78 3.15 -0.73
CA ASN A 140 5.17 1.74 -0.75
C ASN A 140 3.96 0.80 -0.62
N TRP A 141 2.86 1.29 -0.04
CA TRP A 141 1.62 0.53 0.17
C TRP A 141 0.46 1.18 -0.58
N ILE A 142 -0.07 0.47 -1.57
CA ILE A 142 -1.17 0.94 -2.42
C ILE A 142 -2.52 0.43 -1.91
N SER A 143 -2.52 -0.75 -1.28
CA SER A 143 -3.72 -1.34 -0.67
C SER A 143 -3.33 -2.11 0.59
N PRO A 144 -3.70 -1.58 1.77
CA PRO A 144 -4.36 -0.30 1.98
C PRO A 144 -3.43 0.90 1.81
N LEU A 145 -3.99 2.06 1.55
CA LEU A 145 -3.25 3.32 1.57
C LEU A 145 -2.94 3.77 3.01
N PRO A 146 -1.85 4.50 3.26
CA PRO A 146 -1.55 5.05 4.58
C PRO A 146 -2.65 5.99 5.09
N ASN A 147 -3.03 5.86 6.37
CA ASN A 147 -4.12 6.64 6.99
C ASN A 147 -3.89 8.16 6.98
N ASP A 148 -2.65 8.61 6.94
CA ASP A 148 -2.30 10.03 6.96
C ASP A 148 -2.20 10.66 5.56
N LEU A 149 -2.24 9.86 4.49
CA LEU A 149 -2.05 10.32 3.12
C LEU A 149 -3.06 11.40 2.72
N GLY A 150 -4.35 11.19 2.98
CA GLY A 150 -5.38 12.16 2.62
C GLY A 150 -5.19 13.54 3.26
N LYS A 151 -4.66 13.58 4.50
CA LYS A 151 -4.31 14.85 5.15
C LYS A 151 -3.11 15.52 4.48
N ILE A 152 -2.12 14.76 4.09
CA ILE A 152 -0.93 15.26 3.40
C ILE A 152 -1.31 15.87 2.05
N LEU A 153 -2.13 15.16 1.26
CA LEU A 153 -2.56 15.63 -0.07
C LEU A 153 -3.24 17.01 0.00
N LYS A 154 -4.03 17.26 1.05
CA LYS A 154 -4.75 18.52 1.25
C LYS A 154 -3.86 19.71 1.65
N ASN A 155 -2.59 19.48 2.00
CA ASN A 155 -1.64 20.54 2.32
C ASN A 155 -1.03 21.23 1.09
N TYR A 156 -1.38 20.76 -0.12
CA TYR A 156 -0.85 21.32 -1.37
C TYR A 156 -1.99 21.78 -2.27
N LYS A 157 -1.71 22.82 -3.07
CA LYS A 157 -2.70 23.36 -4.01
C LYS A 157 -2.99 22.38 -5.14
N LYS A 158 -1.96 21.67 -5.61
CA LYS A 158 -2.05 20.70 -6.71
C LYS A 158 -1.27 19.42 -6.35
N VAL A 159 -1.74 18.27 -6.85
CA VAL A 159 -1.07 16.97 -6.68
C VAL A 159 -0.76 16.41 -8.05
N LEU A 160 0.51 16.18 -8.33
CA LEU A 160 1.01 15.57 -9.57
C LEU A 160 1.38 14.10 -9.29
N ILE A 161 0.89 13.20 -10.14
CA ILE A 161 1.20 11.77 -10.06
C ILE A 161 1.88 11.32 -11.36
N PRO A 162 3.22 11.23 -11.37
CA PRO A 162 3.97 10.68 -12.50
C PRO A 162 3.90 9.16 -12.52
N GLU A 163 3.43 8.58 -13.64
CA GLU A 163 3.27 7.13 -13.80
C GLU A 163 3.75 6.64 -15.16
N VAL A 164 4.38 5.47 -15.18
CA VAL A 164 4.77 4.75 -16.40
C VAL A 164 3.65 3.85 -16.96
N ASN A 165 2.43 4.26 -16.74
CA ASN A 165 1.19 3.60 -17.14
C ASN A 165 0.13 4.66 -17.50
N THR A 166 -1.12 4.24 -17.74
CA THR A 166 -2.21 5.14 -18.17
C THR A 166 -2.90 5.89 -17.03
N GLY A 167 -2.32 5.90 -15.80
CA GLY A 167 -2.84 6.68 -14.67
C GLY A 167 -3.71 5.87 -13.69
N GLN A 168 -3.41 4.58 -13.51
CA GLN A 168 -4.18 3.71 -12.61
C GLN A 168 -4.15 4.19 -11.16
N PHE A 169 -2.97 4.54 -10.65
CA PHE A 169 -2.85 5.03 -9.28
C PHE A 169 -3.51 6.40 -9.10
N ARG A 170 -3.39 7.28 -10.10
CA ARG A 170 -4.11 8.56 -10.10
C ARG A 170 -5.61 8.36 -9.97
N GLN A 171 -6.20 7.38 -10.65
CA GLN A 171 -7.63 7.09 -10.54
C GLN A 171 -8.01 6.65 -9.13
N ILE A 172 -7.20 5.80 -8.50
CA ILE A 172 -7.41 5.38 -7.10
C ILE A 172 -7.37 6.59 -6.16
N ILE A 173 -6.35 7.44 -6.27
CA ILE A 173 -6.21 8.63 -5.43
C ILE A 173 -7.38 9.61 -5.61
N ARG A 174 -7.82 9.82 -6.84
CA ARG A 174 -9.00 10.67 -7.13
C ARG A 174 -10.27 10.11 -6.50
N ALA A 175 -10.50 8.81 -6.63
CA ALA A 175 -11.68 8.15 -6.09
C ALA A 175 -11.69 8.13 -4.56
N GLU A 176 -10.55 7.80 -3.93
CA GLU A 176 -10.44 7.65 -2.49
C GLU A 176 -10.51 8.99 -1.74
N PHE A 177 -9.85 10.03 -2.26
CA PHE A 177 -9.71 11.30 -1.55
C PHE A 177 -10.52 12.45 -2.14
N LEU A 178 -11.21 12.25 -3.26
CA LEU A 178 -12.01 13.25 -4.00
C LEU A 178 -11.19 14.52 -4.31
N ILE A 179 -9.94 14.34 -4.70
CA ILE A 179 -9.05 15.43 -5.12
C ILE A 179 -8.81 15.40 -6.62
N ASP A 180 -8.57 16.57 -7.23
CA ASP A 180 -8.24 16.65 -8.64
C ASP A 180 -6.74 16.40 -8.88
N ALA A 181 -6.31 15.15 -8.65
CA ALA A 181 -4.93 14.74 -8.92
C ALA A 181 -4.64 14.74 -10.43
N ILE A 182 -3.51 15.34 -10.79
CA ILE A 182 -3.06 15.54 -12.17
C ILE A 182 -2.06 14.43 -12.53
N GLY A 183 -2.15 13.87 -13.73
CA GLY A 183 -1.24 12.83 -14.21
C GLY A 183 -0.12 13.40 -15.08
N LEU A 184 1.04 12.76 -15.01
CA LEU A 184 2.07 12.78 -16.04
C LEU A 184 2.33 11.33 -16.43
N ASN A 185 1.77 10.90 -17.57
CA ASN A 185 1.71 9.50 -17.95
C ASN A 185 2.54 9.22 -19.21
N GLU A 186 3.48 8.28 -19.11
CA GLU A 186 4.27 7.82 -20.25
C GLU A 186 4.32 6.29 -20.29
N VAL A 187 3.87 5.71 -21.39
CA VAL A 187 3.88 4.25 -21.58
C VAL A 187 4.85 3.89 -22.69
N GLN A 188 6.15 4.02 -22.40
CA GLN A 188 7.21 3.89 -23.41
C GLN A 188 8.21 2.75 -23.10
N GLY A 189 7.98 1.98 -22.03
CA GLY A 189 8.90 0.90 -21.61
C GLY A 189 10.25 1.40 -21.08
N LYS A 190 10.34 2.68 -20.71
CA LYS A 190 11.53 3.32 -20.11
C LYS A 190 11.13 4.14 -18.87
N PRO A 191 12.05 4.42 -17.95
CA PRO A 191 11.81 5.30 -16.82
C PRO A 191 11.39 6.72 -17.26
N LEU A 192 10.62 7.40 -16.43
CA LEU A 192 10.32 8.83 -16.60
C LEU A 192 11.60 9.66 -16.42
N GLY A 193 11.74 10.72 -17.24
CA GLY A 193 12.81 11.70 -17.06
C GLY A 193 12.44 12.72 -15.97
N SER A 194 13.39 13.06 -15.10
CA SER A 194 13.18 14.09 -14.07
C SER A 194 12.87 15.47 -14.68
N SER A 195 13.50 15.84 -15.80
CA SER A 195 13.24 17.10 -16.50
C SER A 195 11.80 17.29 -16.90
N LYS A 196 11.13 16.24 -17.38
CA LYS A 196 9.70 16.31 -17.74
C LYS A 196 8.80 16.52 -16.52
N ILE A 197 9.19 15.95 -15.39
CA ILE A 197 8.48 16.17 -14.12
C ILE A 197 8.66 17.62 -13.67
N GLU A 198 9.87 18.16 -13.77
CA GLU A 198 10.19 19.56 -13.44
C GLU A 198 9.40 20.53 -14.30
N GLU A 199 9.41 20.34 -15.62
CA GLU A 199 8.62 21.15 -16.56
C GLU A 199 7.15 21.13 -16.20
N LYS A 200 6.58 19.94 -15.97
CA LYS A 200 5.17 19.80 -15.60
C LYS A 200 4.82 20.48 -14.29
N VAL A 201 5.71 20.42 -13.29
CA VAL A 201 5.51 21.12 -12.01
C VAL A 201 5.54 22.63 -12.21
N LYS A 202 6.49 23.16 -12.99
CA LYS A 202 6.59 24.59 -13.32
C LYS A 202 5.34 25.09 -14.05
N ASP A 203 4.84 24.34 -15.01
CA ASP A 203 3.57 24.64 -15.70
C ASP A 203 2.41 24.71 -14.69
N LEU A 204 2.35 23.77 -13.76
CA LEU A 204 1.29 23.76 -12.75
C LEU A 204 1.38 24.93 -11.78
N ILE A 205 2.55 25.44 -11.48
CA ILE A 205 2.73 26.60 -10.59
C ILE A 205 2.33 27.89 -11.29
N ASN A 206 2.64 28.03 -12.58
CA ASN A 206 2.44 29.26 -13.36
C ASN A 206 1.04 29.39 -13.98
N GLY A 207 0.30 28.29 -14.10
CA GLY A 207 -1.08 28.26 -14.63
C GLY A 207 -2.09 27.94 -13.56
#